data_c3d6c737facf0b5c87f45e2b3fbc81dc
#
_entry.id   c3d6c737facf0b5c87f45e2b3fbc81dc
#
_cell.length_a   1.000
_cell.length_b   1.000
_cell.length_c   1.000
_cell.angle_alpha   90.00
_cell.angle_beta   90.00
_cell.angle_gamma   90.00
#
_symmetry.space_group_name_H-M   'P 1'
#
loop_
_entity.id
_entity.type
_entity.pdbx_description
1 polymer ?
#
loop_
_entity_poly.entity_id
_entity_poly.type
_entity_poly.pdbx_seq_one_letter_code
_entity_poly.pdbx_strand_id
1 'polypeptide(L)'
;VSDRDILPGPATGLVPTVEASPDKLALRRFLRNPAAVAGTIALVIVVVVTLIGPIISPFEPTAIDLTQVRKPPSGEHLLGTDSTGRDVFSRLLAGGQISLLVGFSAALVAVAFGTLAGVVAGWFGGIVDAIISRIIDIMLSVPAVLVIIVLAGVIGPSVPMLIIVIAGLAWPNPARIARGVVLSLREEEFVQAARAIGSRTRFILARHLVPGALPPIVVSATLLVAESVLLESSLSFLGAGVQPPQSSWGNMLNEAQSLTVLSSMPWLWVPPGLMIAVIVLSAMAIGDGIRDAIDPRKN
;
A
#
# COMPACT_ATOMS: atom_id res chain seq x y z
N VAL A 1 45.16 65.77 -5.24
CA VAL A 1 44.64 64.66 -6.00
C VAL A 1 43.37 64.19 -5.26
N SER A 2 42.26 64.33 -5.94
CA SER A 2 40.85 64.28 -5.56
C SER A 2 40.45 62.92 -4.96
N ASP A 3 39.96 63.04 -3.70
CA ASP A 3 39.21 61.99 -3.04
C ASP A 3 37.78 61.99 -3.62
N ARG A 4 37.44 60.95 -4.39
CA ARG A 4 36.09 60.80 -4.92
C ARG A 4 35.29 59.89 -3.98
N ASP A 5 34.34 60.50 -3.31
CA ASP A 5 33.28 59.88 -2.52
C ASP A 5 32.65 58.69 -3.27
N ILE A 6 32.91 57.48 -2.80
CA ILE A 6 32.15 56.30 -3.17
C ILE A 6 30.92 56.23 -2.30
N LEU A 7 29.81 56.78 -2.78
CA LEU A 7 28.48 56.60 -2.16
C LEU A 7 28.11 55.09 -2.22
N PRO A 8 27.72 54.46 -1.13
CA PRO A 8 27.19 53.09 -1.18
C PRO A 8 25.86 53.11 -1.97
N GLY A 9 25.83 52.34 -3.03
CA GLY A 9 24.58 52.11 -3.80
C GLY A 9 23.44 51.59 -2.92
N PRO A 10 22.18 51.82 -3.32
CA PRO A 10 21.02 51.38 -2.52
C PRO A 10 21.07 49.88 -2.30
N ALA A 11 21.06 49.49 -1.02
CA ALA A 11 20.88 48.10 -0.61
C ALA A 11 19.57 47.60 -1.24
N THR A 12 19.69 46.76 -2.25
CA THR A 12 18.60 46.02 -2.83
C THR A 12 18.00 45.18 -1.70
N GLY A 13 16.90 45.67 -1.15
CA GLY A 13 16.15 44.98 -0.11
C GLY A 13 15.78 43.59 -0.64
N LEU A 14 16.45 42.60 -0.10
CA LEU A 14 15.99 41.20 -0.18
C LEU A 14 14.62 41.17 0.49
N VAL A 15 13.56 41.31 -0.31
CA VAL A 15 12.21 40.97 0.12
C VAL A 15 12.27 39.51 0.54
N PRO A 16 12.02 39.17 1.81
CA PRO A 16 11.97 37.78 2.20
C PRO A 16 10.81 37.16 1.44
N THR A 17 11.14 36.39 0.40
CA THR A 17 10.17 35.49 -0.21
C THR A 17 9.76 34.56 0.89
N VAL A 18 8.49 34.64 1.31
CA VAL A 18 7.88 33.69 2.26
C VAL A 18 7.96 32.33 1.59
N GLU A 19 9.04 31.61 1.88
CA GLU A 19 9.20 30.21 1.43
C GLU A 19 8.02 29.43 1.99
N ALA A 20 7.17 28.95 1.09
CA ALA A 20 6.05 28.07 1.47
C ALA A 20 6.63 26.87 2.22
N SER A 21 6.00 26.50 3.34
CA SER A 21 6.46 25.36 4.14
C SER A 21 6.67 24.13 3.25
N PRO A 22 7.70 23.31 3.50
CA PRO A 22 8.05 22.14 2.67
C PRO A 22 6.85 21.24 2.37
N ASP A 23 5.94 21.10 3.33
CA ASP A 23 4.72 20.27 3.20
C ASP A 23 3.75 20.84 2.15
N LYS A 24 3.59 22.19 2.10
CA LYS A 24 2.73 22.84 1.10
C LYS A 24 3.28 22.71 -0.30
N LEU A 25 4.60 22.73 -0.44
CA LEU A 25 5.28 22.52 -1.72
C LEU A 25 5.12 21.07 -2.19
N ALA A 26 5.30 20.10 -1.32
CA ALA A 26 5.10 18.68 -1.61
C ALA A 26 3.65 18.40 -2.04
N LEU A 27 2.66 18.90 -1.29
CA LEU A 27 1.25 18.76 -1.66
C LEU A 27 0.94 19.39 -3.02
N ARG A 28 1.46 20.60 -3.28
CA ARG A 28 1.25 21.27 -4.58
C ARG A 28 1.86 20.50 -5.74
N ARG A 29 3.05 19.90 -5.55
CA ARG A 29 3.69 19.06 -6.55
C ARG A 29 2.90 17.78 -6.81
N PHE A 30 2.44 17.11 -5.74
CA PHE A 30 1.58 15.94 -5.85
C PHE A 30 0.31 16.24 -6.65
N LEU A 31 -0.39 17.33 -6.32
CA LEU A 31 -1.61 17.75 -7.04
C LEU A 31 -1.38 18.17 -8.50
N ARG A 32 -0.14 18.47 -8.88
CA ARG A 32 0.24 18.76 -10.29
C ARG A 32 0.58 17.50 -11.11
N ASN A 33 0.73 16.35 -10.44
CA ASN A 33 0.95 15.07 -11.13
C ASN A 33 -0.42 14.46 -11.50
N PRO A 34 -0.83 14.47 -12.78
CA PRO A 34 -2.15 14.03 -13.18
C PRO A 34 -2.38 12.53 -12.93
N ALA A 35 -1.33 11.70 -13.02
CA ALA A 35 -1.42 10.27 -12.75
C ALA A 35 -1.70 10.00 -11.26
N ALA A 36 -0.99 10.71 -10.34
CA ALA A 36 -1.20 10.59 -8.91
C ALA A 36 -2.61 11.03 -8.49
N VAL A 37 -3.10 12.15 -9.05
CA VAL A 37 -4.46 12.63 -8.79
C VAL A 37 -5.50 11.65 -9.32
N ALA A 38 -5.35 11.18 -10.56
CA ALA A 38 -6.27 10.19 -11.14
C ALA A 38 -6.26 8.88 -10.34
N GLY A 39 -5.10 8.38 -9.93
CA GLY A 39 -4.97 7.21 -9.07
C GLY A 39 -5.65 7.40 -7.71
N THR A 40 -5.48 8.58 -7.09
CA THR A 40 -6.14 8.90 -5.82
C THR A 40 -7.66 8.92 -5.96
N ILE A 41 -8.16 9.57 -7.00
CA ILE A 41 -9.61 9.62 -7.28
C ILE A 41 -10.16 8.21 -7.53
N ALA A 42 -9.49 7.41 -8.36
CA ALA A 42 -9.89 6.05 -8.65
C ALA A 42 -9.91 5.17 -7.39
N LEU A 43 -8.85 5.24 -6.56
CA LEU A 43 -8.79 4.53 -5.29
C LEU A 43 -9.94 4.93 -4.35
N VAL A 44 -10.19 6.23 -4.19
CA VAL A 44 -11.27 6.75 -3.34
C VAL A 44 -12.63 6.27 -3.86
N ILE A 45 -12.86 6.32 -5.16
CA ILE A 45 -14.12 5.82 -5.77
C ILE A 45 -14.30 4.34 -5.45
N VAL A 46 -13.30 3.50 -5.67
CA VAL A 46 -13.39 2.06 -5.40
C VAL A 46 -13.64 1.80 -3.92
N VAL A 47 -12.92 2.47 -3.02
CA VAL A 47 -13.13 2.33 -1.56
C VAL A 47 -14.54 2.75 -1.17
N VAL A 48 -15.02 3.89 -1.64
CA VAL A 48 -16.37 4.38 -1.32
C VAL A 48 -17.43 3.44 -1.86
N VAL A 49 -17.32 3.02 -3.13
CA VAL A 49 -18.28 2.12 -3.77
C VAL A 49 -18.32 0.76 -3.07
N THR A 50 -17.19 0.20 -2.66
CA THR A 50 -17.17 -1.07 -1.93
C THR A 50 -17.70 -0.96 -0.50
N LEU A 51 -17.47 0.17 0.19
CA LEU A 51 -18.00 0.40 1.54
C LEU A 51 -19.51 0.62 1.56
N ILE A 52 -20.03 1.38 0.60
CA ILE A 52 -21.46 1.68 0.50
C ILE A 52 -22.21 0.55 -0.22
N GLY A 53 -21.48 -0.26 -0.99
CA GLY A 53 -22.03 -1.29 -1.86
C GLY A 53 -23.06 -2.23 -1.24
N PRO A 54 -22.85 -2.80 -0.06
CA PRO A 54 -23.84 -3.66 0.60
C PRO A 54 -25.16 -2.94 0.94
N ILE A 55 -25.14 -1.60 1.04
CA ILE A 55 -26.33 -0.79 1.30
C ILE A 55 -27.11 -0.53 -0.01
N ILE A 56 -26.36 -0.43 -1.13
CA ILE A 56 -26.94 -0.12 -2.45
C ILE A 56 -27.41 -1.38 -3.18
N SER A 57 -26.75 -2.51 -2.92
CA SER A 57 -27.05 -3.77 -3.58
C SER A 57 -28.41 -4.31 -3.18
N PRO A 58 -29.29 -4.62 -4.13
CA PRO A 58 -30.59 -5.20 -3.85
C PRO A 58 -30.54 -6.67 -3.45
N PHE A 59 -29.38 -7.34 -3.66
CA PHE A 59 -29.20 -8.77 -3.41
C PHE A 59 -28.20 -9.02 -2.30
N GLU A 60 -28.44 -10.05 -1.53
CA GLU A 60 -27.47 -10.55 -0.55
C GLU A 60 -26.31 -11.27 -1.29
N PRO A 61 -25.04 -10.93 -1.04
CA PRO A 61 -23.89 -11.52 -1.77
C PRO A 61 -23.75 -13.04 -1.64
N THR A 62 -24.36 -13.62 -0.61
CA THR A 62 -24.29 -15.06 -0.29
C THR A 62 -25.55 -15.83 -0.69
N ALA A 63 -26.61 -15.14 -1.10
CA ALA A 63 -27.87 -15.78 -1.49
C ALA A 63 -27.70 -16.62 -2.76
N ILE A 64 -28.02 -17.90 -2.67
CA ILE A 64 -27.95 -18.87 -3.77
C ILE A 64 -29.32 -19.02 -4.43
N ASP A 65 -29.37 -18.87 -5.75
CA ASP A 65 -30.54 -19.17 -6.54
C ASP A 65 -30.19 -20.09 -7.73
N LEU A 66 -30.41 -21.37 -7.54
CA LEU A 66 -30.11 -22.38 -8.57
C LEU A 66 -30.96 -22.26 -9.85
N THR A 67 -32.01 -21.42 -9.86
CA THR A 67 -32.79 -21.13 -11.06
C THR A 67 -32.13 -20.06 -11.95
N GLN A 68 -31.19 -19.31 -11.38
CA GLN A 68 -30.49 -18.18 -12.02
C GLN A 68 -29.01 -18.45 -12.29
N VAL A 69 -28.59 -19.71 -12.42
CA VAL A 69 -27.17 -20.09 -12.59
C VAL A 69 -26.60 -19.55 -13.90
N ARG A 70 -25.45 -18.86 -13.81
CA ARG A 70 -24.63 -18.35 -14.94
C ARG A 70 -25.40 -17.50 -15.95
N LYS A 71 -26.38 -16.74 -15.50
CA LYS A 71 -27.10 -15.82 -16.38
C LYS A 71 -26.29 -14.60 -16.74
N PRO A 72 -26.35 -14.13 -17.99
CA PRO A 72 -25.65 -12.92 -18.42
C PRO A 72 -26.22 -11.67 -17.74
N PRO A 73 -25.51 -10.53 -17.81
CA PRO A 73 -25.99 -9.24 -17.33
C PRO A 73 -27.40 -8.92 -17.82
N SER A 74 -28.26 -8.45 -16.93
CA SER A 74 -29.64 -8.13 -17.16
C SER A 74 -30.11 -6.92 -16.35
N GLY A 75 -31.34 -6.45 -16.53
CA GLY A 75 -31.92 -5.38 -15.71
C GLY A 75 -32.13 -5.77 -14.25
N GLU A 76 -32.23 -7.06 -13.92
CA GLU A 76 -32.34 -7.59 -12.57
C GLU A 76 -30.96 -7.81 -11.97
N HIS A 77 -30.06 -8.50 -12.69
CA HIS A 77 -28.67 -8.77 -12.28
C HIS A 77 -27.70 -7.96 -13.16
N LEU A 78 -27.28 -6.78 -12.68
CA LEU A 78 -26.49 -5.81 -13.46
C LEU A 78 -25.21 -6.41 -14.05
N LEU A 79 -24.52 -7.29 -13.31
CA LEU A 79 -23.32 -8.02 -13.77
C LEU A 79 -23.60 -9.52 -13.92
N GLY A 80 -24.88 -9.93 -14.04
CA GLY A 80 -25.24 -11.34 -14.16
C GLY A 80 -25.05 -12.13 -12.87
N THR A 81 -25.07 -13.47 -12.98
CA THR A 81 -24.99 -14.40 -11.85
C THR A 81 -23.85 -15.39 -12.04
N ASP A 82 -23.38 -15.95 -10.89
CA ASP A 82 -22.26 -16.90 -10.84
C ASP A 82 -22.69 -18.36 -11.04
N SER A 83 -21.74 -19.28 -10.80
CA SER A 83 -21.95 -20.73 -10.91
C SER A 83 -22.98 -21.30 -9.94
N THR A 84 -23.40 -20.57 -8.93
CA THR A 84 -24.40 -20.94 -7.92
C THR A 84 -25.64 -20.02 -7.96
N GLY A 85 -25.73 -19.13 -8.96
CA GLY A 85 -26.83 -18.19 -9.12
C GLY A 85 -26.75 -16.96 -8.20
N ARG A 86 -25.60 -16.70 -7.53
CA ARG A 86 -25.41 -15.50 -6.73
C ARG A 86 -25.16 -14.30 -7.62
N ASP A 87 -25.67 -13.12 -7.21
CA ASP A 87 -25.48 -11.87 -7.96
C ASP A 87 -24.01 -11.43 -7.97
N VAL A 88 -23.43 -11.27 -9.17
CA VAL A 88 -22.01 -10.92 -9.34
C VAL A 88 -21.73 -9.49 -8.88
N PHE A 89 -22.66 -8.55 -9.06
CA PHE A 89 -22.49 -7.17 -8.62
C PHE A 89 -22.39 -7.07 -7.09
N SER A 90 -23.32 -7.71 -6.37
CA SER A 90 -23.31 -7.76 -4.90
C SER A 90 -22.04 -8.42 -4.36
N ARG A 91 -21.60 -9.52 -4.99
CA ARG A 91 -20.36 -10.22 -4.66
C ARG A 91 -19.13 -9.36 -4.92
N LEU A 92 -19.11 -8.60 -6.02
CA LEU A 92 -18.00 -7.69 -6.36
C LEU A 92 -17.80 -6.62 -5.29
N LEU A 93 -18.89 -6.05 -4.78
CA LEU A 93 -18.87 -5.03 -3.74
C LEU A 93 -18.44 -5.60 -2.39
N ALA A 94 -19.05 -6.70 -1.97
CA ALA A 94 -18.69 -7.38 -0.72
C ALA A 94 -17.26 -7.95 -0.76
N GLY A 95 -16.87 -8.52 -1.90
CA GLY A 95 -15.52 -9.03 -2.12
C GLY A 95 -14.46 -7.94 -2.04
N GLY A 96 -14.80 -6.74 -2.52
CA GLY A 96 -13.93 -5.57 -2.40
C GLY A 96 -13.64 -5.18 -0.96
N GLN A 97 -14.63 -5.26 -0.06
CA GLN A 97 -14.42 -4.99 1.37
C GLN A 97 -13.36 -5.92 1.94
N ILE A 98 -13.41 -7.21 1.63
CA ILE A 98 -12.46 -8.20 2.14
C ILE A 98 -11.08 -8.02 1.50
N SER A 99 -11.00 -7.88 0.18
CA SER A 99 -9.71 -7.68 -0.50
C SER A 99 -9.01 -6.40 -0.06
N LEU A 100 -9.75 -5.28 0.11
CA LEU A 100 -9.21 -4.04 0.64
C LEU A 100 -8.82 -4.16 2.12
N LEU A 101 -9.65 -4.79 2.95
CA LEU A 101 -9.34 -5.02 4.36
C LEU A 101 -8.04 -5.79 4.52
N VAL A 102 -7.87 -6.90 3.80
CA VAL A 102 -6.64 -7.70 3.85
C VAL A 102 -5.44 -6.90 3.34
N GLY A 103 -5.57 -6.28 2.15
CA GLY A 103 -4.47 -5.53 1.54
C GLY A 103 -3.98 -4.37 2.39
N PHE A 104 -4.90 -3.50 2.84
CA PHE A 104 -4.53 -2.35 3.66
C PHE A 104 -4.05 -2.74 5.06
N SER A 105 -4.71 -3.69 5.72
CA SER A 105 -4.32 -4.12 7.07
C SER A 105 -2.97 -4.81 7.07
N ALA A 106 -2.71 -5.71 6.12
CA ALA A 106 -1.43 -6.39 6.00
C ALA A 106 -0.30 -5.39 5.71
N ALA A 107 -0.50 -4.45 4.78
CA ALA A 107 0.48 -3.41 4.48
C ALA A 107 0.74 -2.51 5.69
N LEU A 108 -0.29 -2.07 6.41
CA LEU A 108 -0.16 -1.22 7.60
C LEU A 108 0.67 -1.91 8.69
N VAL A 109 0.35 -3.17 9.00
CA VAL A 109 1.07 -3.95 10.02
C VAL A 109 2.52 -4.18 9.59
N ALA A 110 2.76 -4.55 8.31
CA ALA A 110 4.10 -4.77 7.77
C ALA A 110 4.95 -3.50 7.80
N VAL A 111 4.39 -2.35 7.41
CA VAL A 111 5.08 -1.05 7.43
C VAL A 111 5.39 -0.64 8.87
N ALA A 112 4.43 -0.73 9.78
CA ALA A 112 4.63 -0.35 11.18
C ALA A 112 5.72 -1.20 11.85
N PHE A 113 5.62 -2.53 11.75
CA PHE A 113 6.60 -3.45 12.32
C PHE A 113 7.96 -3.34 11.62
N GLY A 114 7.99 -3.31 10.29
CA GLY A 114 9.22 -3.20 9.52
C GLY A 114 9.96 -1.88 9.79
N THR A 115 9.22 -0.75 9.84
CA THR A 115 9.81 0.54 10.20
C THR A 115 10.43 0.50 11.58
N LEU A 116 9.73 -0.04 12.58
CA LEU A 116 10.25 -0.15 13.93
C LEU A 116 11.52 -1.01 13.97
N ALA A 117 11.49 -2.19 13.34
CA ALA A 117 12.65 -3.08 13.28
C ALA A 117 13.84 -2.42 12.55
N GLY A 118 13.58 -1.74 11.43
CA GLY A 118 14.61 -1.03 10.67
C GLY A 118 15.23 0.15 11.43
N VAL A 119 14.40 0.94 12.11
CA VAL A 119 14.87 2.04 12.97
C VAL A 119 15.74 1.52 14.12
N VAL A 120 15.32 0.44 14.78
CA VAL A 120 16.09 -0.20 15.84
C VAL A 120 17.43 -0.72 15.31
N ALA A 121 17.43 -1.45 14.20
CA ALA A 121 18.65 -1.95 13.58
C ALA A 121 19.62 -0.82 13.21
N GLY A 122 19.13 0.20 12.50
CA GLY A 122 19.95 1.33 12.04
C GLY A 122 20.50 2.19 13.18
N TRP A 123 19.73 2.36 14.26
CA TRP A 123 20.18 3.18 15.40
C TRP A 123 21.20 2.48 16.28
N PHE A 124 20.90 1.27 16.74
CA PHE A 124 21.78 0.56 17.68
C PHE A 124 23.01 -0.02 16.98
N GLY A 125 22.90 -0.46 15.73
CA GLY A 125 24.03 -1.02 14.99
C GLY A 125 24.55 -2.35 15.59
N GLY A 126 25.79 -2.70 15.25
CA GLY A 126 26.49 -3.84 15.85
C GLY A 126 25.73 -5.17 15.77
N ILE A 127 25.61 -5.86 16.90
CA ILE A 127 24.94 -7.17 17.00
C ILE A 127 23.43 -7.07 16.70
N VAL A 128 22.76 -6.00 17.15
CA VAL A 128 21.33 -5.80 16.93
C VAL A 128 21.05 -5.69 15.43
N ASP A 129 21.83 -4.89 14.74
CA ASP A 129 21.75 -4.73 13.28
C ASP A 129 22.05 -6.04 12.55
N ALA A 130 23.09 -6.75 12.97
CA ALA A 130 23.46 -8.04 12.37
C ALA A 130 22.34 -9.09 12.49
N ILE A 131 21.70 -9.18 13.66
CA ILE A 131 20.60 -10.13 13.89
C ILE A 131 19.38 -9.77 13.04
N ILE A 132 18.91 -8.51 13.08
CA ILE A 132 17.72 -8.07 12.34
C ILE A 132 17.97 -8.22 10.84
N SER A 133 19.13 -7.81 10.33
CA SER A 133 19.48 -7.97 8.92
C SER A 133 19.52 -9.43 8.50
N ARG A 134 20.03 -10.33 9.37
CA ARG A 134 20.03 -11.76 9.07
C ARG A 134 18.64 -12.35 8.98
N ILE A 135 17.72 -11.94 9.87
CA ILE A 135 16.31 -12.36 9.80
C ILE A 135 15.68 -11.85 8.51
N ILE A 136 15.91 -10.58 8.14
CA ILE A 136 15.42 -10.00 6.88
C ILE A 136 15.91 -10.83 5.68
N ASP A 137 17.21 -11.16 5.63
CA ASP A 137 17.79 -11.92 4.51
C ASP A 137 17.22 -13.32 4.42
N ILE A 138 17.03 -14.01 5.54
CA ILE A 138 16.38 -15.33 5.58
C ILE A 138 14.95 -15.24 5.05
N MET A 139 14.17 -14.24 5.51
CA MET A 139 12.78 -14.11 5.09
C MET A 139 12.65 -13.79 3.60
N LEU A 140 13.55 -12.96 3.05
CA LEU A 140 13.56 -12.62 1.63
C LEU A 140 14.10 -13.75 0.73
N SER A 141 14.77 -14.76 1.30
CA SER A 141 15.25 -15.91 0.54
C SER A 141 14.16 -16.95 0.21
N VAL A 142 13.04 -16.90 0.93
CA VAL A 142 11.94 -17.86 0.77
C VAL A 142 10.80 -17.22 -0.05
N PRO A 143 10.30 -17.89 -1.10
CA PRO A 143 9.16 -17.38 -1.85
C PRO A 143 7.89 -17.28 -0.97
N ALA A 144 7.41 -16.04 -0.77
CA ALA A 144 6.28 -15.77 0.13
C ALA A 144 5.04 -16.62 -0.19
N VAL A 145 4.70 -16.78 -1.47
CA VAL A 145 3.54 -17.56 -1.92
C VAL A 145 3.58 -19.00 -1.41
N LEU A 146 4.75 -19.66 -1.43
CA LEU A 146 4.89 -21.02 -0.94
C LEU A 146 4.62 -21.13 0.57
N VAL A 147 5.18 -20.18 1.34
CA VAL A 147 4.96 -20.15 2.81
C VAL A 147 3.48 -19.99 3.13
N ILE A 148 2.79 -19.08 2.41
CA ILE A 148 1.37 -18.82 2.68
C ILE A 148 0.51 -20.02 2.33
N ILE A 149 0.75 -20.69 1.21
CA ILE A 149 0.01 -21.91 0.80
C ILE A 149 0.18 -23.01 1.85
N VAL A 150 1.40 -23.22 2.34
CA VAL A 150 1.67 -24.23 3.38
C VAL A 150 0.96 -23.88 4.67
N LEU A 151 1.04 -22.61 5.11
CA LEU A 151 0.36 -22.16 6.33
C LEU A 151 -1.16 -22.21 6.21
N ALA A 152 -1.72 -21.85 5.04
CA ALA A 152 -3.15 -21.99 4.78
C ALA A 152 -3.61 -23.46 4.84
N GLY A 153 -2.78 -24.40 4.37
CA GLY A 153 -3.07 -25.83 4.48
C GLY A 153 -3.03 -26.39 5.89
N VAL A 154 -2.22 -25.81 6.79
CA VAL A 154 -2.05 -26.29 8.18
C VAL A 154 -3.03 -25.61 9.14
N ILE A 155 -3.17 -24.28 9.04
CA ILE A 155 -3.97 -23.48 10.00
C ILE A 155 -5.43 -23.38 9.54
N GLY A 156 -5.66 -23.53 8.25
CA GLY A 156 -6.93 -23.22 7.59
C GLY A 156 -6.96 -21.77 7.09
N PRO A 157 -7.54 -21.53 5.90
CA PRO A 157 -7.62 -20.21 5.30
C PRO A 157 -8.67 -19.35 6.02
N SER A 158 -8.28 -18.14 6.43
CA SER A 158 -9.16 -17.14 7.04
C SER A 158 -8.63 -15.74 6.82
N VAL A 159 -9.52 -14.73 6.88
CA VAL A 159 -9.12 -13.32 6.70
C VAL A 159 -8.04 -12.89 7.71
N PRO A 160 -8.16 -13.16 9.03
CA PRO A 160 -7.11 -12.82 9.99
C PRO A 160 -5.78 -13.53 9.71
N MET A 161 -5.82 -14.81 9.34
CA MET A 161 -4.63 -15.59 8.98
C MET A 161 -3.92 -14.94 7.78
N LEU A 162 -4.66 -14.57 6.72
CA LEU A 162 -4.08 -13.90 5.55
C LEU A 162 -3.40 -12.58 5.93
N ILE A 163 -4.05 -11.74 6.75
CA ILE A 163 -3.48 -10.46 7.21
C ILE A 163 -2.17 -10.71 7.96
N ILE A 164 -2.16 -11.62 8.93
CA ILE A 164 -0.97 -11.89 9.77
C ILE A 164 0.17 -12.46 8.93
N VAL A 165 -0.11 -13.42 8.05
CA VAL A 165 0.93 -14.10 7.28
C VAL A 165 1.48 -13.18 6.19
N ILE A 166 0.62 -12.44 5.46
CA ILE A 166 1.08 -11.46 4.46
C ILE A 166 1.93 -10.38 5.15
N ALA A 167 1.45 -9.80 6.27
CA ALA A 167 2.22 -8.81 7.01
C ALA A 167 3.54 -9.38 7.54
N GLY A 168 3.50 -10.61 8.07
CA GLY A 168 4.66 -11.32 8.59
C GLY A 168 5.74 -11.63 7.53
N LEU A 169 5.38 -11.68 6.25
CA LEU A 169 6.34 -11.90 5.16
C LEU A 169 6.74 -10.60 4.45
N ALA A 170 5.93 -9.55 4.55
CA ALA A 170 6.14 -8.30 3.82
C ALA A 170 6.96 -7.24 4.59
N TRP A 171 7.09 -7.33 5.93
CA TRP A 171 7.81 -6.36 6.76
C TRP A 171 9.31 -6.20 6.44
N PRO A 172 10.04 -7.18 5.85
CA PRO A 172 11.46 -7.04 5.57
C PRO A 172 11.81 -5.86 4.63
N ASN A 173 10.96 -5.59 3.63
CA ASN A 173 11.19 -4.48 2.69
C ASN A 173 11.14 -3.10 3.38
N PRO A 174 10.08 -2.70 4.08
CA PRO A 174 10.08 -1.44 4.83
C PRO A 174 11.14 -1.39 5.93
N ALA A 175 11.52 -2.52 6.55
CA ALA A 175 12.61 -2.56 7.52
C ALA A 175 13.97 -2.22 6.88
N ARG A 176 14.27 -2.77 5.71
CA ARG A 176 15.50 -2.46 4.99
C ARG A 176 15.58 -0.99 4.58
N ILE A 177 14.47 -0.41 4.13
CA ILE A 177 14.38 1.01 3.76
C ILE A 177 14.60 1.88 5.00
N ALA A 178 13.86 1.64 6.08
CA ALA A 178 13.98 2.41 7.33
C ALA A 178 15.39 2.33 7.91
N ARG A 179 15.99 1.13 7.92
CA ARG A 179 17.37 0.92 8.36
C ARG A 179 18.36 1.75 7.54
N GLY A 180 18.25 1.72 6.20
CA GLY A 180 19.17 2.46 5.32
C GLY A 180 19.12 3.96 5.59
N VAL A 181 17.90 4.52 5.72
CA VAL A 181 17.72 5.95 6.02
C VAL A 181 18.25 6.31 7.41
N VAL A 182 17.99 5.49 8.43
CA VAL A 182 18.48 5.76 9.79
C VAL A 182 20.00 5.68 9.86
N LEU A 183 20.63 4.75 9.14
CA LEU A 183 22.09 4.68 9.04
C LEU A 183 22.70 5.95 8.43
N SER A 184 22.07 6.53 7.40
CA SER A 184 22.50 7.79 6.81
C SER A 184 22.28 8.96 7.78
N LEU A 185 21.05 9.10 8.31
CA LEU A 185 20.69 10.24 9.16
C LEU A 185 21.46 10.30 10.49
N ARG A 186 21.85 9.16 11.05
CA ARG A 186 22.58 9.15 12.33
C ARG A 186 23.99 9.74 12.23
N GLU A 187 24.56 9.79 11.02
CA GLU A 187 25.89 10.37 10.76
C GLU A 187 25.81 11.88 10.44
N GLU A 188 24.60 12.44 10.31
CA GLU A 188 24.40 13.87 10.06
C GLU A 188 24.83 14.72 11.27
N GLU A 189 25.40 15.91 11.01
CA GLU A 189 25.95 16.81 12.01
C GLU A 189 24.95 17.18 13.12
N PHE A 190 23.68 17.43 12.76
CA PHE A 190 22.64 17.78 13.73
C PHE A 190 22.33 16.63 14.71
N VAL A 191 22.42 15.36 14.26
CA VAL A 191 22.22 14.20 15.14
C VAL A 191 23.44 14.03 16.07
N GLN A 192 24.64 14.22 15.52
CA GLN A 192 25.88 14.16 16.31
C GLN A 192 25.91 15.28 17.36
N ALA A 193 25.53 16.50 16.99
CA ALA A 193 25.40 17.61 17.93
C ALA A 193 24.36 17.32 19.03
N ALA A 194 23.18 16.77 18.67
CA ALA A 194 22.18 16.38 19.64
C ALA A 194 22.69 15.31 20.63
N ARG A 195 23.51 14.37 20.17
CA ARG A 195 24.20 13.39 21.06
C ARG A 195 25.21 14.05 21.97
N ALA A 196 26.03 14.97 21.43
CA ALA A 196 27.08 15.64 22.19
C ALA A 196 26.54 16.48 23.36
N ILE A 197 25.37 17.11 23.20
CA ILE A 197 24.68 17.85 24.26
C ILE A 197 23.84 16.95 25.21
N GLY A 198 23.96 15.60 25.07
CA GLY A 198 23.32 14.65 25.97
C GLY A 198 21.82 14.41 25.74
N SER A 199 21.29 14.71 24.53
CA SER A 199 19.89 14.43 24.23
C SER A 199 19.55 12.94 24.37
N ARG A 200 18.38 12.65 24.95
CA ARG A 200 17.93 11.26 25.14
C ARG A 200 17.69 10.58 23.80
N THR A 201 18.10 9.32 23.66
CA THR A 201 17.91 8.50 22.44
C THR A 201 16.48 8.56 21.91
N ARG A 202 15.47 8.38 22.77
CA ARG A 202 14.04 8.45 22.39
C ARG A 202 13.64 9.78 21.75
N PHE A 203 14.25 10.87 22.19
CA PHE A 203 14.00 12.20 21.63
C PHE A 203 14.59 12.31 20.22
N ILE A 204 15.83 11.87 20.02
CA ILE A 204 16.50 11.87 18.72
C ILE A 204 15.72 11.00 17.72
N LEU A 205 15.33 9.78 18.15
CA LEU A 205 14.53 8.87 17.31
C LEU A 205 13.21 9.49 16.89
N ALA A 206 12.40 9.97 17.86
CA ALA A 206 11.04 10.45 17.59
C ALA A 206 11.02 11.81 16.87
N ARG A 207 12.01 12.70 17.14
CA ARG A 207 11.99 14.08 16.62
C ARG A 207 12.78 14.25 15.32
N HIS A 208 13.75 13.39 15.06
CA HIS A 208 14.67 13.54 13.91
C HIS A 208 14.66 12.32 12.98
N LEU A 209 14.90 11.13 13.50
CA LEU A 209 15.15 9.97 12.64
C LEU A 209 13.85 9.38 12.05
N VAL A 210 12.82 9.19 12.87
CA VAL A 210 11.53 8.66 12.38
C VAL A 210 10.88 9.64 11.39
N PRO A 211 10.74 10.94 11.68
CA PRO A 211 10.23 11.90 10.69
C PRO A 211 11.07 11.95 9.41
N GLY A 212 12.39 11.91 9.52
CA GLY A 212 13.29 11.89 8.35
C GLY A 212 13.18 10.62 7.51
N ALA A 213 12.76 9.51 8.11
CA ALA A 213 12.53 8.26 7.40
C ALA A 213 11.12 8.13 6.80
N LEU A 214 10.14 8.95 7.23
CA LEU A 214 8.77 8.87 6.76
C LEU A 214 8.62 8.97 5.23
N PRO A 215 9.28 9.90 4.51
CA PRO A 215 9.09 10.04 3.09
C PRO A 215 9.29 8.74 2.29
N PRO A 216 10.43 8.05 2.35
CA PRO A 216 10.62 6.80 1.63
C PRO A 216 9.76 5.65 2.18
N ILE A 217 9.39 5.67 3.47
CA ILE A 217 8.49 4.68 4.07
C ILE A 217 7.07 4.83 3.49
N VAL A 218 6.56 6.05 3.35
CA VAL A 218 5.21 6.29 2.78
C VAL A 218 5.16 5.82 1.33
N VAL A 219 6.20 6.08 0.52
CA VAL A 219 6.30 5.53 -0.84
C VAL A 219 6.29 4.00 -0.83
N SER A 220 7.08 3.39 0.06
CA SER A 220 7.08 1.92 0.21
C SER A 220 5.72 1.38 0.65
N ALA A 221 5.01 2.09 1.52
CA ALA A 221 3.69 1.69 2.01
C ALA A 221 2.65 1.62 0.89
N THR A 222 2.65 2.58 -0.05
CA THR A 222 1.71 2.56 -1.19
C THR A 222 1.95 1.36 -2.10
N LEU A 223 3.21 1.04 -2.40
CA LEU A 223 3.57 -0.14 -3.18
C LEU A 223 3.19 -1.43 -2.44
N LEU A 224 3.40 -1.46 -1.12
CA LEU A 224 3.08 -2.63 -0.31
C LEU A 224 1.57 -2.92 -0.24
N VAL A 225 0.71 -1.88 -0.31
CA VAL A 225 -0.74 -2.07 -0.46
C VAL A 225 -1.04 -2.81 -1.77
N ALA A 226 -0.46 -2.37 -2.89
CA ALA A 226 -0.63 -3.03 -4.19
C ALA A 226 -0.18 -4.50 -4.15
N GLU A 227 1.01 -4.76 -3.61
CA GLU A 227 1.56 -6.11 -3.45
C GLU A 227 0.67 -6.99 -2.57
N SER A 228 0.17 -6.46 -1.45
CA SER A 228 -0.69 -7.21 -0.51
C SER A 228 -2.04 -7.58 -1.13
N VAL A 229 -2.67 -6.65 -1.90
CA VAL A 229 -3.90 -6.95 -2.64
C VAL A 229 -3.67 -7.99 -3.72
N LEU A 230 -2.57 -7.88 -4.48
CA LEU A 230 -2.20 -8.88 -5.48
C LEU A 230 -1.94 -10.25 -4.85
N LEU A 231 -1.26 -10.30 -3.72
CA LEU A 231 -0.93 -11.54 -3.03
C LEU A 231 -2.19 -12.20 -2.46
N GLU A 232 -3.08 -11.44 -1.79
CA GLU A 232 -4.40 -11.93 -1.37
C GLU A 232 -5.18 -12.50 -2.55
N SER A 233 -5.27 -11.73 -3.64
CA SER A 233 -6.05 -12.14 -4.81
C SER A 233 -5.47 -13.39 -5.47
N SER A 234 -4.15 -13.50 -5.56
CA SER A 234 -3.48 -14.69 -6.11
C SER A 234 -3.72 -15.93 -5.24
N LEU A 235 -3.65 -15.79 -3.91
CA LEU A 235 -3.91 -16.90 -2.97
C LEU A 235 -5.38 -17.33 -3.01
N SER A 236 -6.29 -16.37 -3.04
CA SER A 236 -7.73 -16.64 -3.16
C SER A 236 -8.09 -17.28 -4.49
N PHE A 237 -7.43 -16.86 -5.59
CA PHE A 237 -7.55 -17.49 -6.90
C PHE A 237 -7.05 -18.94 -6.90
N LEU A 238 -5.98 -19.25 -6.17
CA LEU A 238 -5.43 -20.60 -6.02
C LEU A 238 -6.21 -21.46 -4.99
N GLY A 239 -7.23 -20.89 -4.33
CA GLY A 239 -8.03 -21.60 -3.33
C GLY A 239 -7.41 -21.63 -1.93
N ALA A 240 -6.26 -20.99 -1.72
CA ALA A 240 -5.59 -20.89 -0.41
C ALA A 240 -5.94 -19.60 0.36
N GLY A 241 -6.82 -18.76 -0.19
CA GLY A 241 -7.23 -17.48 0.38
C GLY A 241 -8.61 -17.51 1.05
N VAL A 242 -9.40 -16.47 0.77
CA VAL A 242 -10.76 -16.32 1.32
C VAL A 242 -11.68 -17.43 0.82
N GLN A 243 -12.38 -18.08 1.74
CA GLN A 243 -13.26 -19.22 1.45
C GLN A 243 -14.74 -18.83 1.40
N PRO A 244 -15.54 -19.51 0.57
CA PRO A 244 -16.99 -19.39 0.64
C PRO A 244 -17.53 -19.63 2.06
N PRO A 245 -18.62 -18.95 2.48
CA PRO A 245 -19.50 -18.13 1.66
C PRO A 245 -18.98 -16.70 1.38
N GLN A 246 -17.89 -16.27 2.02
CA GLN A 246 -17.31 -14.94 1.83
C GLN A 246 -16.78 -14.77 0.40
N SER A 247 -16.93 -13.56 -0.14
CA SER A 247 -16.36 -13.20 -1.43
C SER A 247 -15.10 -12.37 -1.24
N SER A 248 -14.12 -12.55 -2.14
CA SER A 248 -13.04 -11.61 -2.42
C SER A 248 -12.87 -11.50 -3.93
N TRP A 249 -12.21 -10.47 -4.42
CA TRP A 249 -11.97 -10.36 -5.86
C TRP A 249 -11.15 -11.55 -6.38
N GLY A 250 -10.22 -12.06 -5.57
CA GLY A 250 -9.42 -13.23 -5.93
C GLY A 250 -10.23 -14.51 -6.04
N ASN A 251 -11.14 -14.78 -5.10
CA ASN A 251 -11.96 -16.00 -5.18
C ASN A 251 -13.05 -15.91 -6.26
N MET A 252 -13.50 -14.71 -6.63
CA MET A 252 -14.37 -14.54 -7.80
C MET A 252 -13.62 -14.88 -9.10
N LEU A 253 -12.34 -14.55 -9.22
CA LEU A 253 -11.51 -14.95 -10.36
C LEU A 253 -11.28 -16.46 -10.43
N ASN A 254 -11.38 -17.21 -9.34
CA ASN A 254 -11.21 -18.65 -9.33
C ASN A 254 -12.16 -19.36 -10.32
N GLU A 255 -13.35 -18.84 -10.54
CA GLU A 255 -14.31 -19.37 -11.52
C GLU A 255 -13.77 -19.31 -12.95
N ALA A 256 -12.85 -18.36 -13.27
CA ALA A 256 -12.22 -18.24 -14.59
C ALA A 256 -11.17 -19.32 -14.90
N GLN A 257 -10.89 -20.23 -13.98
CA GLN A 257 -10.04 -21.42 -14.29
C GLN A 257 -10.69 -22.36 -15.29
N SER A 258 -12.03 -22.27 -15.46
CA SER A 258 -12.73 -22.99 -16.51
C SER A 258 -12.60 -22.27 -17.86
N LEU A 259 -12.12 -22.98 -18.90
CA LEU A 259 -12.02 -22.44 -20.26
C LEU A 259 -13.37 -21.94 -20.79
N THR A 260 -14.46 -22.62 -20.45
CA THR A 260 -15.83 -22.21 -20.84
C THR A 260 -16.18 -20.86 -20.20
N VAL A 261 -15.88 -20.66 -18.93
CA VAL A 261 -16.11 -19.37 -18.24
C VAL A 261 -15.26 -18.29 -18.86
N LEU A 262 -13.97 -18.57 -19.08
CA LEU A 262 -13.03 -17.60 -19.63
C LEU A 262 -13.46 -17.10 -21.03
N SER A 263 -13.93 -18.00 -21.90
CA SER A 263 -14.28 -17.69 -23.29
C SER A 263 -15.69 -17.12 -23.47
N SER A 264 -16.67 -17.56 -22.66
CA SER A 264 -18.08 -17.28 -22.92
C SER A 264 -18.76 -16.45 -21.83
N MET A 265 -18.13 -16.23 -20.67
CA MET A 265 -18.75 -15.59 -19.51
C MET A 265 -17.85 -14.49 -18.91
N PRO A 266 -17.50 -13.44 -19.68
CA PRO A 266 -16.57 -12.40 -19.24
C PRO A 266 -17.07 -11.62 -18.02
N TRP A 267 -18.37 -11.56 -17.78
CA TRP A 267 -18.95 -10.88 -16.62
C TRP A 267 -18.55 -11.49 -15.28
N LEU A 268 -18.06 -12.73 -15.24
CA LEU A 268 -17.62 -13.39 -14.01
C LEU A 268 -16.22 -13.00 -13.59
N TRP A 269 -15.32 -12.69 -14.52
CA TRP A 269 -13.90 -12.46 -14.22
C TRP A 269 -13.40 -11.06 -14.60
N VAL A 270 -13.98 -10.40 -15.61
CA VAL A 270 -13.55 -9.06 -16.00
C VAL A 270 -13.78 -8.03 -14.89
N PRO A 271 -14.96 -7.96 -14.23
CA PRO A 271 -15.17 -6.99 -13.17
C PRO A 271 -14.20 -7.14 -11.99
N PRO A 272 -14.00 -8.31 -11.35
CA PRO A 272 -13.05 -8.44 -10.26
C PRO A 272 -11.60 -8.21 -10.71
N GLY A 273 -11.23 -8.65 -11.92
CA GLY A 273 -9.91 -8.38 -12.49
C GLY A 273 -9.64 -6.89 -12.69
N LEU A 274 -10.64 -6.13 -13.18
CA LEU A 274 -10.56 -4.68 -13.32
C LEU A 274 -10.42 -3.99 -11.96
N MET A 275 -11.15 -4.41 -10.93
CA MET A 275 -11.02 -3.84 -9.59
C MET A 275 -9.61 -4.01 -9.02
N ILE A 276 -9.04 -5.21 -9.15
CA ILE A 276 -7.65 -5.46 -8.74
C ILE A 276 -6.69 -4.56 -9.52
N ALA A 277 -6.82 -4.50 -10.85
CA ALA A 277 -5.97 -3.67 -11.70
C ALA A 277 -6.06 -2.18 -11.32
N VAL A 278 -7.27 -1.66 -11.09
CA VAL A 278 -7.48 -0.27 -10.69
C VAL A 278 -6.81 0.03 -9.34
N ILE A 279 -6.95 -0.84 -8.33
CA ILE A 279 -6.30 -0.63 -7.03
C ILE A 279 -4.79 -0.65 -7.17
N VAL A 280 -4.23 -1.62 -7.88
CA VAL A 280 -2.77 -1.76 -8.06
C VAL A 280 -2.20 -0.54 -8.79
N LEU A 281 -2.80 -0.16 -9.92
CA LEU A 281 -2.34 0.99 -10.71
C LEU A 281 -2.52 2.31 -9.93
N SER A 282 -3.61 2.45 -9.17
CA SER A 282 -3.83 3.61 -8.31
C SER A 282 -2.78 3.72 -7.23
N ALA A 283 -2.49 2.63 -6.52
CA ALA A 283 -1.47 2.62 -5.46
C ALA A 283 -0.06 2.93 -6.02
N MET A 284 0.28 2.38 -7.19
CA MET A 284 1.54 2.69 -7.88
C MET A 284 1.61 4.18 -8.28
N ALA A 285 0.56 4.72 -8.92
CA ALA A 285 0.52 6.12 -9.33
C ALA A 285 0.60 7.09 -8.14
N ILE A 286 -0.05 6.76 -7.02
CA ILE A 286 0.05 7.52 -5.76
C ILE A 286 1.49 7.46 -5.24
N GLY A 287 2.10 6.27 -5.19
CA GLY A 287 3.47 6.08 -4.74
C GLY A 287 4.48 6.89 -5.55
N ASP A 288 4.39 6.84 -6.87
CA ASP A 288 5.23 7.63 -7.78
C ASP A 288 5.00 9.14 -7.58
N GLY A 289 3.75 9.57 -7.44
CA GLY A 289 3.42 10.97 -7.19
C GLY A 289 3.96 11.49 -5.86
N ILE A 290 3.92 10.68 -4.80
CA ILE A 290 4.52 11.02 -3.50
C ILE A 290 6.05 11.10 -3.63
N ARG A 291 6.66 10.13 -4.31
CA ARG A 291 8.11 10.12 -4.57
C ARG A 291 8.55 11.39 -5.31
N ASP A 292 7.84 11.75 -6.39
CA ASP A 292 8.11 12.95 -7.18
C ASP A 292 7.92 14.25 -6.38
N ALA A 293 6.93 14.28 -5.48
CA ALA A 293 6.64 15.43 -4.64
C ALA A 293 7.72 15.68 -3.58
N ILE A 294 8.36 14.62 -3.10
CA ILE A 294 9.36 14.67 -2.02
C ILE A 294 10.78 14.85 -2.59
N ASP A 295 11.04 14.53 -3.87
CA ASP A 295 12.37 14.62 -4.46
C ASP A 295 12.83 16.09 -4.58
N PRO A 296 13.92 16.49 -3.86
CA PRO A 296 14.42 17.85 -3.91
C PRO A 296 15.13 18.22 -5.22
N ARG A 297 15.48 17.23 -6.07
CA ARG A 297 16.27 17.43 -7.30
C ARG A 297 15.44 17.88 -8.50
N LYS A 298 14.12 17.88 -8.39
CA LYS A 298 13.20 18.34 -9.46
C LYS A 298 12.80 19.82 -9.30
N ASN A 299 13.75 20.68 -8.90
CA ASN A 299 13.58 22.14 -8.91
C ASN A 299 14.03 22.73 -10.21
#